data_dccd914a6779132765ccec65f10d07d2
#
_entry.id   dccd914a6779132765ccec65f10d07d2
#
_cell.length_a   1.000
_cell.length_b   1.000
_cell.length_c   1.000
_cell.angle_alpha   90.00
_cell.angle_beta   90.00
_cell.angle_gamma   90.00
#
_symmetry.space_group_name_H-M   'P 1'
#
loop_
_entity.id
_entity.type
_entity.pdbx_description
1 polymer ?
#
loop_
_entity_poly.entity_id
_entity_poly.type
_entity_poly.pdbx_seq_one_letter_code
_entity_poly.pdbx_strand_id
1 'polypeptide(L)'
;MNPSFSTTRLSLINRDIIWVTAHIRGGMERGMKWWKEGKLLNKKNTFEDYIASAKYLIENKYTSENQIIGMGGSAGGLLMGAVVNQAPELFLGIIMAVPFVDSLTTNLDHSLPLTVGEFDEFGNAKDKKDHFDYIYSYAPYNNIKKMDYPHMLITTSLSDNRVLFDEPAKFTAKLREY
;
A
#
# COMPACT_ATOMS: atom_id res chain seq x y z
N MET A 1 -12.33 -8.68 0.79
CA MET A 1 -11.95 -10.13 0.66
C MET A 1 -12.80 -10.93 1.66
N ASN A 2 -13.64 -11.83 1.21
CA ASN A 2 -14.44 -12.63 2.12
C ASN A 2 -13.53 -13.52 2.99
N PRO A 3 -13.92 -13.85 4.22
CA PRO A 3 -13.19 -14.81 5.04
C PRO A 3 -13.02 -16.13 4.29
N SER A 4 -11.79 -16.61 4.17
CA SER A 4 -11.48 -17.84 3.46
C SER A 4 -10.41 -18.62 4.21
N PHE A 5 -10.49 -19.94 4.17
CA PHE A 5 -9.44 -20.80 4.65
C PHE A 5 -8.19 -20.66 3.76
N SER A 6 -7.02 -20.58 4.37
CA SER A 6 -5.74 -20.54 3.68
C SER A 6 -4.72 -21.41 4.39
N THR A 7 -4.23 -22.43 3.70
CA THR A 7 -3.19 -23.32 4.22
C THR A 7 -1.89 -22.60 4.54
N THR A 8 -1.55 -21.57 3.77
CA THR A 8 -0.32 -20.79 3.97
C THR A 8 -0.32 -20.02 5.29
N ARG A 9 -1.50 -19.61 5.78
CA ARG A 9 -1.65 -18.91 7.07
C ARG A 9 -1.45 -19.85 8.26
N LEU A 10 -1.71 -21.15 8.11
CA LEU A 10 -1.54 -22.11 9.21
C LEU A 10 -0.12 -22.13 9.74
N SER A 11 0.87 -21.98 8.86
CA SER A 11 2.28 -21.93 9.27
C SER A 11 2.59 -20.75 10.20
N LEU A 12 1.92 -19.61 10.02
CA LEU A 12 2.07 -18.42 10.87
C LEU A 12 1.27 -18.62 12.18
N ILE A 13 0.03 -19.07 12.08
CA ILE A 13 -0.84 -19.30 13.24
C ILE A 13 -0.23 -20.33 14.20
N ASN A 14 0.38 -21.39 13.68
CA ASN A 14 1.09 -22.40 14.49
C ASN A 14 2.36 -21.86 15.19
N ARG A 15 2.75 -20.62 14.89
CA ARG A 15 3.85 -19.88 15.53
C ARG A 15 3.34 -18.72 16.37
N ASP A 16 2.11 -18.78 16.82
CA ASP A 16 1.44 -17.78 17.65
C ASP A 16 1.33 -16.39 16.98
N ILE A 17 1.36 -16.34 15.64
CA ILE A 17 1.15 -15.09 14.90
C ILE A 17 -0.34 -14.89 14.65
N ILE A 18 -0.87 -13.76 15.07
CA ILE A 18 -2.24 -13.36 14.78
C ILE A 18 -2.31 -12.82 13.35
N TRP A 19 -3.14 -13.46 12.51
CA TRP A 19 -3.42 -12.97 11.16
C TRP A 19 -4.63 -12.04 11.15
N VAL A 20 -4.45 -10.81 10.69
CA VAL A 20 -5.52 -9.82 10.58
C VAL A 20 -5.72 -9.41 9.14
N THR A 21 -6.97 -9.29 8.71
CA THR A 21 -7.34 -8.69 7.43
C THR A 21 -8.14 -7.43 7.68
N ALA A 22 -7.58 -6.28 7.36
CA ALA A 22 -8.26 -4.99 7.48
C ALA A 22 -9.13 -4.73 6.24
N HIS A 23 -10.44 -4.60 6.44
CA HIS A 23 -11.41 -4.25 5.39
C HIS A 23 -11.54 -2.72 5.29
N ILE A 24 -10.54 -2.12 4.67
CA ILE A 24 -10.40 -0.66 4.53
C ILE A 24 -11.23 -0.10 3.38
N ARG A 25 -11.53 1.20 3.40
CA ARG A 25 -12.18 1.89 2.28
C ARG A 25 -11.35 1.75 0.99
N GLY A 26 -12.04 1.64 -0.14
CA GLY A 26 -11.46 1.23 -1.42
C GLY A 26 -11.69 -0.25 -1.73
N GLY A 27 -11.95 -1.11 -0.72
CA GLY A 27 -12.50 -2.44 -0.90
C GLY A 27 -14.03 -2.40 -1.09
N MET A 28 -14.63 -3.56 -1.37
CA MET A 28 -16.08 -3.69 -1.58
C MET A 28 -16.77 -4.48 -0.46
N GLU A 29 -16.09 -4.78 0.62
CA GLU A 29 -16.60 -5.64 1.69
C GLU A 29 -17.82 -5.06 2.39
N ARG A 30 -17.98 -3.73 2.35
CA ARG A 30 -19.16 -3.01 2.87
C ARG A 30 -19.99 -2.35 1.75
N GLY A 31 -19.86 -2.85 0.51
CA GLY A 31 -20.62 -2.40 -0.66
C GLY A 31 -19.99 -1.22 -1.39
N MET A 32 -20.71 -0.74 -2.42
CA MET A 32 -20.23 0.28 -3.36
C MET A 32 -19.87 1.62 -2.71
N LYS A 33 -20.54 2.00 -1.63
CA LYS A 33 -20.22 3.23 -0.90
C LYS A 33 -18.80 3.13 -0.32
N TRP A 34 -18.46 1.99 0.28
CA TRP A 34 -17.14 1.72 0.87
C TRP A 34 -16.01 1.82 -0.17
N TRP A 35 -16.23 1.29 -1.37
CA TRP A 35 -15.31 1.42 -2.48
C TRP A 35 -15.17 2.89 -2.95
N LYS A 36 -16.28 3.60 -3.18
CA LYS A 36 -16.25 5.00 -3.64
C LYS A 36 -15.54 5.94 -2.67
N GLU A 37 -15.61 5.67 -1.37
CA GLU A 37 -14.94 6.46 -0.33
C GLU A 37 -13.43 6.20 -0.21
N GLY A 38 -12.87 5.27 -0.99
CA GLY A 38 -11.44 4.97 -1.01
C GLY A 38 -10.80 5.05 -2.40
N LYS A 39 -11.41 5.74 -3.36
CA LYS A 39 -10.87 5.95 -4.72
C LYS A 39 -10.78 7.41 -5.10
N LEU A 40 -10.06 7.71 -6.19
CA LEU A 40 -9.86 9.07 -6.72
C LEU A 40 -9.38 10.02 -5.61
N LEU A 41 -10.02 11.18 -5.49
CA LEU A 41 -9.69 12.19 -4.47
C LEU A 41 -10.03 11.78 -3.02
N ASN A 42 -10.50 10.54 -2.82
CA ASN A 42 -10.71 9.93 -1.51
C ASN A 42 -9.70 8.82 -1.18
N LYS A 43 -8.70 8.60 -2.04
CA LYS A 43 -7.74 7.48 -1.89
C LYS A 43 -6.99 7.47 -0.55
N LYS A 44 -6.73 8.60 0.04
CA LYS A 44 -6.07 8.71 1.36
C LYS A 44 -6.85 8.04 2.48
N ASN A 45 -8.18 7.96 2.38
CA ASN A 45 -9.00 7.24 3.35
C ASN A 45 -8.60 5.76 3.49
N THR A 46 -8.10 5.15 2.41
CA THR A 46 -7.57 3.78 2.41
C THR A 46 -6.37 3.65 3.36
N PHE A 47 -5.47 4.63 3.32
CA PHE A 47 -4.25 4.65 4.13
C PHE A 47 -4.58 4.95 5.60
N GLU A 48 -5.45 5.92 5.83
CA GLU A 48 -5.92 6.29 7.17
C GLU A 48 -6.63 5.14 7.88
N ASP A 49 -7.49 4.40 7.15
CA ASP A 49 -8.20 3.24 7.70
C ASP A 49 -7.23 2.12 8.09
N TYR A 50 -6.16 1.90 7.31
CA TYR A 50 -5.16 0.89 7.64
C TYR A 50 -4.34 1.27 8.88
N ILE A 51 -3.91 2.54 8.95
CA ILE A 51 -3.22 3.09 10.12
C ILE A 51 -4.12 3.01 11.36
N ALA A 52 -5.40 3.39 11.23
CA ALA A 52 -6.37 3.29 12.32
C ALA A 52 -6.57 1.83 12.77
N SER A 53 -6.58 0.88 11.84
CA SER A 53 -6.67 -0.54 12.17
C SER A 53 -5.44 -1.03 12.98
N ALA A 54 -4.24 -0.60 12.60
CA ALA A 54 -3.02 -0.92 13.35
C ALA A 54 -3.06 -0.34 14.76
N LYS A 55 -3.44 0.93 14.91
CA LYS A 55 -3.60 1.58 16.21
C LYS A 55 -4.64 0.88 17.08
N TYR A 56 -5.79 0.51 16.50
CA TYR A 56 -6.83 -0.25 17.20
C TYR A 56 -6.31 -1.57 17.78
N LEU A 57 -5.49 -2.30 17.03
CA LEU A 57 -4.91 -3.57 17.52
C LEU A 57 -4.00 -3.34 18.73
N ILE A 58 -3.21 -2.28 18.72
CA ILE A 58 -2.32 -1.91 19.84
C ILE A 58 -3.15 -1.47 21.06
N GLU A 59 -4.08 -0.54 20.87
CA GLU A 59 -4.93 0.01 21.93
C GLU A 59 -5.77 -1.07 22.64
N ASN A 60 -6.25 -2.06 21.86
CA ASN A 60 -7.03 -3.17 22.40
C ASN A 60 -6.17 -4.38 22.82
N LYS A 61 -4.85 -4.22 22.88
CA LYS A 61 -3.90 -5.22 23.38
C LYS A 61 -3.89 -6.56 22.62
N TYR A 62 -4.25 -6.55 21.34
CA TYR A 62 -4.03 -7.69 20.45
C TYR A 62 -2.55 -7.83 20.11
N THR A 63 -1.82 -6.74 20.13
CA THR A 63 -0.37 -6.65 19.90
C THR A 63 0.18 -5.45 20.66
N SER A 64 1.48 -5.15 20.50
CA SER A 64 2.15 -3.97 21.02
C SER A 64 2.82 -3.19 19.90
N GLU A 65 3.29 -1.99 20.19
CA GLU A 65 4.10 -1.19 19.28
C GLU A 65 5.30 -2.00 18.77
N ASN A 66 5.71 -1.76 17.53
CA ASN A 66 6.81 -2.47 16.88
C ASN A 66 6.68 -4.01 16.83
N GLN A 67 5.44 -4.55 16.81
CA GLN A 67 5.19 -5.98 16.64
C GLN A 67 4.31 -6.28 15.41
N ILE A 68 3.82 -5.25 14.74
CA ILE A 68 2.96 -5.40 13.55
C ILE A 68 3.83 -5.55 12.30
N ILE A 69 3.53 -6.58 11.50
CA ILE A 69 4.05 -6.71 10.14
C ILE A 69 2.93 -6.40 9.17
N GLY A 70 3.09 -5.30 8.40
CA GLY A 70 2.18 -4.96 7.32
C GLY A 70 2.49 -5.76 6.07
N MET A 71 1.45 -6.19 5.33
CA MET A 71 1.66 -6.94 4.08
C MET A 71 0.69 -6.46 2.99
N GLY A 72 1.23 -6.22 1.78
CA GLY A 72 0.43 -5.85 0.62
C GLY A 72 1.14 -6.09 -0.70
N GLY A 73 0.35 -6.35 -1.74
CA GLY A 73 0.90 -6.57 -3.09
C GLY A 73 0.21 -5.69 -4.13
N SER A 74 0.90 -5.33 -5.22
CA SER A 74 0.38 -4.48 -6.29
C SER A 74 -0.17 -3.15 -5.74
N ALA A 75 -1.45 -2.84 -5.91
CA ALA A 75 -2.13 -1.71 -5.26
C ALA A 75 -2.07 -1.78 -3.72
N GLY A 76 -1.99 -2.98 -3.12
CA GLY A 76 -1.70 -3.16 -1.70
C GLY A 76 -0.25 -2.80 -1.34
N GLY A 77 0.66 -2.84 -2.30
CA GLY A 77 2.01 -2.32 -2.17
C GLY A 77 2.05 -0.79 -2.16
N LEU A 78 1.19 -0.12 -2.95
CA LEU A 78 0.93 1.31 -2.83
C LEU A 78 0.47 1.67 -1.41
N LEU A 79 -0.50 0.92 -0.88
CA LEU A 79 -0.97 1.07 0.50
C LEU A 79 0.21 0.97 1.48
N MET A 80 1.01 -0.09 1.40
CA MET A 80 2.15 -0.28 2.31
C MET A 80 3.16 0.86 2.22
N GLY A 81 3.54 1.29 1.02
CA GLY A 81 4.46 2.40 0.82
C GLY A 81 3.93 3.74 1.33
N ALA A 82 2.63 4.00 1.15
CA ALA A 82 2.00 5.22 1.68
C ALA A 82 1.89 5.21 3.21
N VAL A 83 1.54 4.06 3.80
CA VAL A 83 1.41 3.92 5.26
C VAL A 83 2.75 4.05 5.97
N VAL A 84 3.80 3.44 5.41
CA VAL A 84 5.14 3.49 6.04
C VAL A 84 5.76 4.88 5.96
N ASN A 85 5.39 5.68 4.96
CA ASN A 85 5.80 7.10 4.90
C ASN A 85 5.05 7.98 5.91
N GLN A 86 3.89 7.52 6.42
CA GLN A 86 3.01 8.31 7.31
C GLN A 86 3.13 7.90 8.78
N ALA A 87 3.32 6.62 9.05
CA ALA A 87 3.33 6.06 10.40
C ALA A 87 4.31 4.86 10.50
N PRO A 88 5.61 5.06 10.22
CA PRO A 88 6.61 3.99 10.23
C PRO A 88 6.75 3.33 11.60
N GLU A 89 6.54 4.09 12.66
CA GLU A 89 6.69 3.67 14.05
C GLU A 89 5.69 2.58 14.48
N LEU A 90 4.60 2.39 13.76
CA LEU A 90 3.61 1.37 14.08
C LEU A 90 4.05 -0.06 13.71
N PHE A 91 5.05 -0.17 12.83
CA PHE A 91 5.40 -1.43 12.18
C PHE A 91 6.80 -1.92 12.55
N LEU A 92 6.90 -3.20 12.90
CA LEU A 92 8.18 -3.91 12.97
C LEU A 92 8.76 -4.15 11.57
N GLY A 93 7.88 -4.45 10.63
CA GLY A 93 8.27 -4.71 9.25
C GLY A 93 7.14 -4.59 8.25
N ILE A 94 7.51 -4.46 6.99
CA ILE A 94 6.59 -4.36 5.85
C ILE A 94 6.99 -5.37 4.77
N ILE A 95 6.04 -6.13 4.29
CA ILE A 95 6.21 -7.05 3.16
C ILE A 95 5.44 -6.48 1.96
N MET A 96 6.16 -6.21 0.88
CA MET A 96 5.64 -5.63 -0.34
C MET A 96 5.91 -6.58 -1.52
N ALA A 97 4.86 -7.14 -2.10
CA ALA A 97 4.97 -7.99 -3.28
C ALA A 97 4.56 -7.21 -4.53
N VAL A 98 5.47 -7.12 -5.51
CA VAL A 98 5.27 -6.38 -6.77
C VAL A 98 4.59 -5.02 -6.56
N PRO A 99 5.13 -4.14 -5.69
CA PRO A 99 4.41 -2.99 -5.17
C PRO A 99 4.33 -1.84 -6.18
N PHE A 100 3.14 -1.27 -6.30
CA PHE A 100 2.86 -0.07 -7.10
C PHE A 100 3.29 1.20 -6.34
N VAL A 101 4.58 1.50 -6.32
CA VAL A 101 5.17 2.53 -5.43
C VAL A 101 5.58 3.83 -6.13
N ASP A 102 5.65 3.85 -7.46
CA ASP A 102 5.83 5.07 -8.25
C ASP A 102 4.57 5.43 -9.03
N SER A 103 3.47 5.44 -8.32
CA SER A 103 2.13 5.62 -8.88
C SER A 103 1.94 6.91 -9.67
N LEU A 104 2.70 7.98 -9.37
CA LEU A 104 2.62 9.22 -10.13
C LEU A 104 3.26 9.09 -11.51
N THR A 105 4.50 8.60 -11.59
CA THR A 105 5.21 8.45 -12.87
C THR A 105 4.45 7.51 -13.79
N THR A 106 3.99 6.37 -13.26
CA THR A 106 3.19 5.40 -14.01
C THR A 106 1.87 5.99 -14.48
N ASN A 107 1.19 6.80 -13.66
CA ASN A 107 -0.07 7.45 -14.07
C ASN A 107 0.12 8.51 -15.17
N LEU A 108 1.32 9.09 -15.30
CA LEU A 108 1.65 10.03 -16.39
C LEU A 108 1.95 9.33 -17.72
N ASP A 109 2.26 8.05 -17.72
CA ASP A 109 2.57 7.25 -18.92
C ASP A 109 1.36 6.45 -19.39
N HIS A 110 0.60 7.01 -20.34
CA HIS A 110 -0.58 6.38 -20.93
C HIS A 110 -0.26 5.20 -21.87
N SER A 111 1.00 4.94 -22.15
CA SER A 111 1.43 3.79 -22.98
C SER A 111 1.47 2.47 -22.18
N LEU A 112 1.49 2.56 -20.85
CA LEU A 112 1.53 1.40 -19.97
C LEU A 112 0.16 0.68 -19.92
N PRO A 113 0.16 -0.66 -19.86
CA PRO A 113 -1.04 -1.47 -20.09
C PRO A 113 -2.22 -1.18 -19.15
N LEU A 114 -1.94 -0.81 -17.89
CA LEU A 114 -2.99 -0.62 -16.89
C LEU A 114 -3.39 0.85 -16.69
N THR A 115 -2.53 1.81 -17.04
CA THR A 115 -2.68 3.21 -16.67
C THR A 115 -4.05 3.79 -17.02
N VAL A 116 -4.46 3.68 -18.31
CA VAL A 116 -5.74 4.25 -18.78
C VAL A 116 -6.93 3.52 -18.15
N GLY A 117 -6.85 2.20 -18.00
CA GLY A 117 -7.90 1.37 -17.40
C GLY A 117 -8.12 1.64 -15.91
N GLU A 118 -7.13 2.23 -15.23
CA GLU A 118 -7.18 2.50 -13.79
C GLU A 118 -7.48 3.96 -13.43
N PHE A 119 -7.81 4.81 -14.41
CA PHE A 119 -8.17 6.21 -14.14
C PHE A 119 -9.39 6.35 -13.23
N ASP A 120 -10.31 5.40 -13.27
CA ASP A 120 -11.47 5.37 -12.37
C ASP A 120 -11.11 5.08 -10.92
N GLU A 121 -9.96 4.48 -10.67
CA GLU A 121 -9.47 4.15 -9.33
C GLU A 121 -8.52 5.22 -8.79
N PHE A 122 -7.52 5.61 -9.57
CA PHE A 122 -6.45 6.50 -9.12
C PHE A 122 -6.57 7.94 -9.64
N GLY A 123 -7.29 8.15 -10.75
CA GLY A 123 -7.37 9.44 -11.42
C GLY A 123 -6.44 9.53 -12.63
N ASN A 124 -6.50 10.66 -13.33
CA ASN A 124 -5.69 10.96 -14.51
C ASN A 124 -4.82 12.20 -14.21
N ALA A 125 -3.59 11.98 -13.78
CA ALA A 125 -2.65 13.04 -13.41
C ALA A 125 -2.13 13.83 -14.60
N LYS A 126 -2.13 13.24 -15.81
CA LYS A 126 -1.63 13.90 -17.03
C LYS A 126 -2.54 15.03 -17.50
N ASP A 127 -3.85 14.79 -17.44
CA ASP A 127 -4.83 15.72 -18.00
C ASP A 127 -5.53 16.59 -16.95
N LYS A 128 -5.39 16.24 -15.65
CA LYS A 128 -6.07 16.92 -14.54
C LYS A 128 -5.09 17.28 -13.44
N LYS A 129 -4.88 18.57 -13.24
CA LYS A 129 -3.95 19.08 -12.22
C LYS A 129 -4.34 18.68 -10.79
N ASP A 130 -5.61 18.68 -10.45
CA ASP A 130 -6.11 18.27 -9.15
C ASP A 130 -5.81 16.78 -8.86
N HIS A 131 -5.92 15.92 -9.88
CA HIS A 131 -5.52 14.51 -9.76
C HIS A 131 -3.99 14.37 -9.60
N PHE A 132 -3.21 15.15 -10.36
CA PHE A 132 -1.76 15.17 -10.21
C PHE A 132 -1.35 15.56 -8.78
N ASP A 133 -1.83 16.71 -8.30
CA ASP A 133 -1.49 17.21 -6.98
C ASP A 133 -1.91 16.22 -5.87
N TYR A 134 -3.06 15.57 -6.05
CA TYR A 134 -3.56 14.61 -5.09
C TYR A 134 -2.72 13.33 -5.08
N ILE A 135 -2.40 12.74 -6.25
CA ILE A 135 -1.55 11.55 -6.36
C ILE A 135 -0.15 11.88 -5.83
N TYR A 136 0.45 13.00 -6.22
CA TYR A 136 1.76 13.44 -5.72
C TYR A 136 1.81 13.49 -4.19
N SER A 137 0.71 13.91 -3.56
CA SER A 137 0.64 14.05 -2.11
C SER A 137 0.67 12.74 -1.31
N TYR A 138 0.52 11.58 -1.97
CA TYR A 138 0.59 10.27 -1.32
C TYR A 138 1.48 9.25 -2.04
N ALA A 139 1.88 9.50 -3.28
CA ALA A 139 2.70 8.56 -4.07
C ALA A 139 3.95 8.13 -3.27
N PRO A 140 4.14 6.84 -2.99
CA PRO A 140 5.17 6.39 -2.06
C PRO A 140 6.57 6.87 -2.40
N TYR A 141 6.98 6.71 -3.66
CA TYR A 141 8.31 7.12 -4.12
C TYR A 141 8.59 8.62 -3.94
N ASN A 142 7.58 9.46 -4.19
CA ASN A 142 7.69 10.91 -4.08
C ASN A 142 7.74 11.40 -2.63
N ASN A 143 7.21 10.60 -1.70
CA ASN A 143 7.04 10.97 -0.30
C ASN A 143 8.03 10.27 0.66
N ILE A 144 9.07 9.60 0.14
CA ILE A 144 10.18 9.10 0.97
C ILE A 144 10.88 10.30 1.61
N LYS A 145 11.12 10.22 2.91
CA LYS A 145 11.79 11.23 3.74
C LYS A 145 12.91 10.58 4.53
N LYS A 146 13.84 11.38 5.03
CA LYS A 146 14.84 10.90 5.98
C LYS A 146 14.15 10.65 7.34
N MET A 147 13.95 9.38 7.67
CA MET A 147 13.33 8.92 8.91
C MET A 147 13.71 7.46 9.17
N ASP A 148 13.43 6.98 10.37
CA ASP A 148 13.62 5.56 10.71
C ASP A 148 12.48 4.72 10.12
N TYR A 149 12.78 3.99 9.05
CA TYR A 149 11.85 3.06 8.43
C TYR A 149 11.92 1.68 9.09
N PRO A 150 10.81 0.93 9.18
CA PRO A 150 10.82 -0.46 9.64
C PRO A 150 11.57 -1.37 8.65
N HIS A 151 11.83 -2.60 9.05
CA HIS A 151 12.37 -3.60 8.14
C HIS A 151 11.45 -3.81 6.93
N MET A 152 12.01 -3.90 5.72
CA MET A 152 11.21 -4.08 4.50
C MET A 152 11.68 -5.29 3.71
N LEU A 153 10.72 -6.15 3.32
CA LEU A 153 10.90 -7.18 2.31
C LEU A 153 10.14 -6.78 1.06
N ILE A 154 10.87 -6.42 0.02
CA ILE A 154 10.31 -5.98 -1.27
C ILE A 154 10.67 -7.02 -2.32
N THR A 155 9.65 -7.59 -2.96
CA THR A 155 9.82 -8.59 -4.02
C THR A 155 9.23 -8.10 -5.34
N THR A 156 9.90 -8.40 -6.45
CA THR A 156 9.45 -8.08 -7.80
C THR A 156 9.93 -9.12 -8.80
N SER A 157 9.48 -9.03 -10.05
CA SER A 157 9.92 -9.87 -11.15
C SER A 157 10.34 -9.01 -12.33
N LEU A 158 11.46 -9.35 -12.97
CA LEU A 158 11.94 -8.67 -14.19
C LEU A 158 10.95 -8.75 -15.35
N SER A 159 10.10 -9.77 -15.36
CA SER A 159 9.09 -9.99 -16.40
C SER A 159 7.69 -9.53 -15.98
N ASP A 160 7.57 -8.75 -14.91
CA ASP A 160 6.27 -8.20 -14.52
C ASP A 160 5.83 -7.15 -15.54
N ASN A 161 4.68 -7.40 -16.18
CA ASN A 161 4.09 -6.52 -17.18
C ASN A 161 2.92 -5.68 -16.64
N ARG A 162 2.65 -5.76 -15.34
CA ARG A 162 1.58 -5.00 -14.67
C ARG A 162 2.15 -3.87 -13.82
N VAL A 163 3.08 -4.21 -12.94
CA VAL A 163 3.86 -3.25 -12.15
C VAL A 163 5.31 -3.46 -12.53
N LEU A 164 5.87 -2.54 -13.28
CA LEU A 164 7.22 -2.66 -13.82
C LEU A 164 8.24 -2.77 -12.68
N PHE A 165 9.24 -3.63 -12.85
CA PHE A 165 10.25 -3.91 -11.82
C PHE A 165 11.08 -2.70 -11.40
N ASP A 166 11.15 -1.67 -12.25
CA ASP A 166 11.88 -0.44 -11.95
C ASP A 166 11.24 0.37 -10.80
N GLU A 167 9.91 0.28 -10.62
CA GLU A 167 9.24 0.97 -9.51
C GLU A 167 9.77 0.51 -8.14
N PRO A 168 9.68 -0.78 -7.75
CA PRO A 168 10.25 -1.24 -6.50
C PRO A 168 11.78 -1.13 -6.45
N ALA A 169 12.48 -1.23 -7.59
CA ALA A 169 13.93 -1.10 -7.63
C ALA A 169 14.38 0.32 -7.24
N LYS A 170 13.82 1.35 -7.89
CA LYS A 170 14.15 2.76 -7.57
C LYS A 170 13.62 3.20 -6.19
N PHE A 171 12.46 2.67 -5.76
CA PHE A 171 11.96 2.89 -4.41
C PHE A 171 12.95 2.37 -3.36
N THR A 172 13.43 1.14 -3.54
CA THR A 172 14.44 0.53 -2.66
C THR A 172 15.76 1.30 -2.68
N ALA A 173 16.22 1.73 -3.86
CA ALA A 173 17.45 2.50 -4.00
C ALA A 173 17.34 3.82 -3.20
N LYS A 174 16.24 4.55 -3.37
CA LYS A 174 16.00 5.81 -2.66
C LYS A 174 15.89 5.64 -1.14
N LEU A 175 15.25 4.56 -0.67
CA LEU A 175 15.18 4.25 0.77
C LEU A 175 16.57 3.99 1.38
N ARG A 176 17.49 3.40 0.60
CA ARG A 176 18.87 3.11 1.06
C ARG A 176 19.76 4.33 1.06
N GLU A 177 19.35 5.41 0.42
CA GLU A 177 20.11 6.67 0.38
C GLU A 177 19.89 7.50 1.66
N TYR A 178 18.82 7.23 2.39
CA TYR A 178 18.43 7.93 3.63
C TYR A 178 18.73 7.13 4.88
#